data_7ef3b0c5acf110a41c080ecade5ce618
#
_entry.id   7ef3b0c5acf110a41c080ecade5ce618
#
_cell.length_a   1.000
_cell.length_b   1.000
_cell.length_c   1.000
_cell.angle_alpha   90.00
_cell.angle_beta   90.00
_cell.angle_gamma   90.00
#
_symmetry.space_group_name_H-M   'P 1'
#
loop_
_entity.id
_entity.type
_entity.pdbx_description
1 polymer ?
#
loop_
_entity_poly.entity_id
_entity_poly.type
_entity_poly.pdbx_seq_one_letter_code
_entity_poly.pdbx_strand_id
1 'polypeptide(L)'
;LRFTVLHGPIFQQFMGRFLRSDRPVLRLGHVVFLIKQILATPEGSPWAGYATFDELTEKAETTGPLISLVFSSPTAFSFGQRAWGKQFHVLPDPRLVFGSLARTWRAFAPPELIFDPRVVEQYAEEAVAIQRLEGLETRMLHFGRHPQVGFVGRVTYRVMDKDEQAPVWWRTLNALAEFSFYSGVGYKTTMGMGQCRK
;
A
#
# COMPACT_ATOMS: atom_id res chain seq x y z
N LEU A 1 1.60 8.02 -15.68
CA LEU A 1 2.51 7.29 -14.80
C LEU A 1 2.37 7.83 -13.38
N ARG A 2 2.31 6.95 -12.37
CA ARG A 2 2.25 7.30 -10.96
C ARG A 2 3.57 6.98 -10.28
N PHE A 3 4.08 7.90 -9.50
CA PHE A 3 5.21 7.69 -8.59
C PHE A 3 4.75 7.97 -7.16
N THR A 4 5.16 7.13 -6.25
CA THR A 4 5.00 7.38 -4.81
C THR A 4 6.38 7.43 -4.19
N VAL A 5 6.63 8.43 -3.35
CA VAL A 5 7.91 8.60 -2.65
C VAL A 5 7.62 8.70 -1.17
N LEU A 6 8.11 7.72 -0.39
CA LEU A 6 7.91 7.65 1.06
C LEU A 6 9.00 8.36 1.87
N HIS A 7 10.04 8.88 1.20
CA HIS A 7 11.18 9.53 1.84
C HIS A 7 11.26 11.00 1.44
N GLY A 8 10.98 11.90 2.37
CA GLY A 8 10.88 13.34 2.14
C GLY A 8 12.07 13.97 1.40
N PRO A 9 13.33 13.74 1.79
CA PRO A 9 14.50 14.26 1.09
C PRO A 9 14.59 13.84 -0.38
N ILE A 10 14.24 12.57 -0.69
CA ILE A 10 14.20 12.10 -2.08
C ILE A 10 13.10 12.80 -2.86
N PHE A 11 11.94 13.00 -2.25
CA PHE A 11 10.83 13.73 -2.87
C PHE A 11 11.22 15.17 -3.20
N GLN A 12 11.85 15.89 -2.27
CA GLN A 12 12.32 17.26 -2.49
C GLN A 12 13.35 17.35 -3.62
N GLN A 13 14.31 16.43 -3.64
CA GLN A 13 15.32 16.38 -4.71
C GLN A 13 14.69 16.07 -6.08
N PHE A 14 13.75 15.14 -6.12
CA PHE A 14 13.02 14.77 -7.32
C PHE A 14 12.22 15.96 -7.87
N MET A 15 11.40 16.60 -7.03
CA MET A 15 10.58 17.76 -7.41
C MET A 15 11.45 18.95 -7.83
N GLY A 16 12.51 19.25 -7.08
CA GLY A 16 13.42 20.33 -7.41
C GLY A 16 14.08 20.19 -8.78
N ARG A 17 14.30 18.95 -9.24
CA ARG A 17 14.84 18.69 -10.58
C ARG A 17 13.83 19.00 -11.69
N PHE A 18 12.55 18.68 -11.48
CA PHE A 18 11.50 18.99 -12.45
C PHE A 18 11.15 20.47 -12.50
N LEU A 19 11.10 21.12 -11.35
CA LEU A 19 10.74 22.56 -11.26
C LEU A 19 11.81 23.49 -11.86
N ARG A 20 13.05 23.02 -11.99
CA ARG A 20 14.16 23.82 -12.60
C ARG A 20 14.28 23.63 -14.10
N SER A 21 13.47 22.81 -14.74
CA SER A 21 13.56 22.49 -16.15
C SER A 21 12.38 23.07 -16.93
N ASP A 22 12.65 23.86 -17.96
CA ASP A 22 11.61 24.37 -18.88
C ASP A 22 10.94 23.25 -19.68
N ARG A 23 11.62 22.14 -19.88
CA ARG A 23 11.12 20.96 -20.58
C ARG A 23 11.47 19.68 -19.79
N PRO A 24 10.75 19.39 -18.72
CA PRO A 24 11.04 18.24 -17.90
C PRO A 24 10.79 16.94 -18.69
N VAL A 25 11.80 16.07 -18.69
CA VAL A 25 11.72 14.77 -19.34
C VAL A 25 11.92 13.66 -18.33
N LEU A 26 11.23 12.55 -18.54
CA LEU A 26 11.40 11.31 -17.79
C LEU A 26 11.88 10.21 -18.73
N ARG A 27 13.00 9.59 -18.40
CA ARG A 27 13.51 8.45 -19.15
C ARG A 27 13.19 7.14 -18.41
N LEU A 28 12.51 6.23 -19.10
CA LEU A 28 12.22 4.90 -18.61
C LEU A 28 12.78 3.88 -19.61
N GLY A 29 13.87 3.22 -19.21
CA GLY A 29 14.62 2.37 -20.12
C GLY A 29 15.13 3.15 -21.33
N HIS A 30 14.67 2.77 -22.52
CA HIS A 30 15.04 3.42 -23.80
C HIS A 30 14.05 4.51 -24.23
N VAL A 31 12.92 4.66 -23.54
CA VAL A 31 11.87 5.60 -23.91
C VAL A 31 12.01 6.89 -23.10
N VAL A 32 11.91 8.02 -23.79
CA VAL A 32 11.91 9.36 -23.20
C VAL A 32 10.51 9.94 -23.30
N PHE A 33 9.97 10.36 -22.17
CA PHE A 33 8.66 11.00 -22.04
C PHE A 33 8.84 12.49 -21.76
N LEU A 34 8.17 13.33 -22.54
CA LEU A 34 8.00 14.73 -22.20
C LEU A 34 6.89 14.85 -21.15
N ILE A 35 7.18 15.45 -20.01
CA ILE A 35 6.19 15.66 -18.95
C ILE A 35 5.36 16.89 -19.33
N LYS A 36 4.07 16.67 -19.56
CA LYS A 36 3.11 17.75 -19.84
C LYS A 36 2.51 18.35 -18.58
N GLN A 37 2.28 17.53 -17.58
CA GLN A 37 1.62 17.94 -16.35
C GLN A 37 2.04 17.04 -15.20
N ILE A 38 2.14 17.60 -14.00
CA ILE A 38 2.33 16.87 -12.74
C ILE A 38 1.07 17.10 -11.90
N LEU A 39 0.40 16.03 -11.52
CA LEU A 39 -0.78 16.03 -10.65
C LEU A 39 -0.37 15.56 -9.26
N ALA A 40 -0.45 16.44 -8.27
CA ALA A 40 -0.02 16.15 -6.90
C ALA A 40 -1.18 16.12 -5.90
N THR A 41 -2.38 16.54 -6.31
CA THR A 41 -3.55 16.63 -5.44
C THR A 41 -4.72 15.78 -5.95
N PRO A 42 -5.66 15.38 -5.06
CA PRO A 42 -6.82 14.57 -5.42
C PRO A 42 -7.73 15.22 -6.48
N GLU A 43 -7.80 16.55 -6.53
CA GLU A 43 -8.59 17.31 -7.52
C GLU A 43 -8.06 17.08 -8.94
N GLY A 44 -6.75 16.90 -9.07
CA GLY A 44 -6.12 16.61 -10.36
C GLY A 44 -6.20 15.15 -10.77
N SER A 45 -6.16 14.25 -9.80
CA SER A 45 -6.28 12.80 -10.01
C SER A 45 -6.62 12.07 -8.71
N PRO A 46 -7.58 11.13 -8.71
CA PRO A 46 -7.89 10.32 -7.54
C PRO A 46 -6.74 9.38 -7.10
N TRP A 47 -5.65 9.37 -7.85
CA TRP A 47 -4.43 8.62 -7.56
C TRP A 47 -3.25 9.52 -7.19
N ALA A 48 -3.47 10.82 -7.04
CA ALA A 48 -2.50 11.78 -6.53
C ALA A 48 -2.88 12.19 -5.10
N GLY A 49 -1.89 12.52 -4.29
CA GLY A 49 -2.10 12.98 -2.93
C GLY A 49 -0.80 13.03 -2.15
N TYR A 50 -0.85 13.77 -1.04
CA TYR A 50 0.21 13.89 -0.06
C TYR A 50 -0.40 13.72 1.33
N ALA A 51 0.30 13.06 2.22
CA ALA A 51 -0.02 13.02 3.65
C ALA A 51 1.25 12.75 4.46
N THR A 52 1.32 13.30 5.65
CA THR A 52 2.29 12.93 6.67
C THR A 52 1.81 11.69 7.44
N PHE A 53 2.70 11.06 8.20
CA PHE A 53 2.32 9.93 9.06
C PHE A 53 1.37 10.37 10.18
N ASP A 54 1.53 11.59 10.71
CA ASP A 54 0.64 12.18 11.71
C ASP A 54 -0.78 12.35 11.14
N GLU A 55 -0.91 12.97 9.96
CA GLU A 55 -2.21 13.12 9.29
C GLU A 55 -2.91 11.79 9.03
N LEU A 56 -2.16 10.73 8.66
CA LEU A 56 -2.72 9.39 8.48
C LEU A 56 -3.23 8.80 9.80
N THR A 57 -2.53 9.07 10.90
CA THR A 57 -2.90 8.64 12.24
C THR A 57 -4.13 9.40 12.75
N GLU A 58 -4.13 10.72 12.62
CA GLU A 58 -5.25 11.60 13.00
C GLU A 58 -6.53 11.23 12.24
N LYS A 59 -6.42 11.02 10.92
CA LYS A 59 -7.56 10.59 10.10
C LYS A 59 -8.15 9.24 10.55
N ALA A 60 -7.32 8.37 11.11
CA ALA A 60 -7.75 7.10 11.63
C ALA A 60 -8.47 7.18 12.98
N GLU A 61 -8.35 8.27 13.75
CA GLU A 61 -8.96 8.42 15.08
C GLU A 61 -10.48 8.36 15.08
N THR A 62 -11.11 8.84 14.00
CA THR A 62 -12.57 8.87 13.85
C THR A 62 -13.16 7.62 13.20
N THR A 63 -12.33 6.59 12.96
CA THR A 63 -12.74 5.38 12.23
C THR A 63 -13.21 4.28 13.17
N GLY A 64 -13.95 3.33 12.62
CA GLY A 64 -14.50 2.18 13.33
C GLY A 64 -13.85 0.85 12.92
N PRO A 65 -14.47 -0.27 13.31
CA PRO A 65 -13.92 -1.61 13.10
C PRO A 65 -13.96 -2.10 11.64
N LEU A 66 -14.55 -1.33 10.73
CA LEU A 66 -14.69 -1.71 9.31
C LEU A 66 -13.62 -1.01 8.46
N ILE A 67 -12.88 -1.79 7.69
CA ILE A 67 -11.80 -1.31 6.83
C ILE A 67 -12.01 -1.87 5.43
N SER A 68 -12.29 -1.00 4.45
CA SER A 68 -12.45 -1.41 3.05
C SER A 68 -11.20 -1.01 2.25
N LEU A 69 -10.62 -1.98 1.55
CA LEU A 69 -9.47 -1.78 0.67
C LEU A 69 -9.82 -2.17 -0.77
N VAL A 70 -9.46 -1.31 -1.71
CA VAL A 70 -9.59 -1.57 -3.15
C VAL A 70 -8.21 -1.87 -3.72
N PHE A 71 -8.00 -3.10 -4.13
CA PHE A 71 -6.77 -3.56 -4.78
C PHE A 71 -6.92 -3.38 -6.29
N SER A 72 -6.27 -2.36 -6.84
CA SER A 72 -6.43 -1.92 -8.23
C SER A 72 -5.42 -2.54 -9.18
N SER A 73 -4.33 -3.10 -8.67
CA SER A 73 -3.36 -3.88 -9.46
C SER A 73 -3.08 -5.23 -8.79
N PRO A 74 -2.59 -6.22 -9.55
CA PRO A 74 -2.32 -7.55 -9.02
C PRO A 74 -1.51 -7.51 -7.73
N THR A 75 -2.05 -8.10 -6.68
CA THR A 75 -1.46 -8.14 -5.33
C THR A 75 -1.15 -9.58 -4.96
N ALA A 76 0.04 -9.83 -4.47
CA ALA A 76 0.49 -11.14 -4.00
C ALA A 76 1.48 -10.99 -2.85
N PHE A 77 1.64 -12.06 -2.08
CA PHE A 77 2.62 -12.13 -1.00
C PHE A 77 3.62 -13.25 -1.31
N SER A 78 4.91 -13.00 -1.09
CA SER A 78 5.97 -13.98 -1.37
C SER A 78 6.45 -14.62 -0.08
N PHE A 79 6.44 -15.95 -0.03
CA PHE A 79 7.01 -16.75 1.06
C PHE A 79 8.46 -17.21 0.78
N GLY A 80 9.12 -16.58 -0.19
CA GLY A 80 10.51 -16.89 -0.52
C GLY A 80 10.68 -18.06 -1.48
N GLN A 81 11.93 -18.52 -1.61
CA GLN A 81 12.31 -19.61 -2.47
C GLN A 81 12.12 -20.95 -1.74
N ARG A 82 11.49 -21.91 -2.41
CA ARG A 82 11.33 -23.29 -1.97
C ARG A 82 12.07 -24.22 -2.94
N ALA A 83 12.19 -25.49 -2.58
CA ALA A 83 12.85 -26.50 -3.45
C ALA A 83 12.18 -26.61 -4.84
N TRP A 84 10.87 -26.38 -4.90
CA TRP A 84 10.05 -26.43 -6.13
C TRP A 84 9.79 -25.08 -6.79
N GLY A 85 10.46 -24.00 -6.35
CA GLY A 85 10.28 -22.65 -6.90
C GLY A 85 9.84 -21.62 -5.86
N LYS A 86 9.49 -20.41 -6.31
CA LYS A 86 9.03 -19.33 -5.46
C LYS A 86 7.54 -19.51 -5.13
N GLN A 87 7.22 -19.54 -3.84
CA GLN A 87 5.84 -19.65 -3.37
C GLN A 87 5.19 -18.28 -3.23
N PHE A 88 3.97 -18.16 -3.76
CA PHE A 88 3.14 -16.97 -3.63
C PHE A 88 1.79 -17.29 -3.02
N HIS A 89 1.27 -16.34 -2.24
CA HIS A 89 -0.09 -16.33 -1.76
C HIS A 89 -0.85 -15.21 -2.49
N VAL A 90 -1.98 -15.56 -3.10
CA VAL A 90 -2.76 -14.68 -3.98
C VAL A 90 -4.18 -14.45 -3.45
N LEU A 91 -4.31 -14.40 -2.13
CA LEU A 91 -5.56 -14.07 -1.45
C LEU A 91 -5.33 -12.91 -0.47
N PRO A 92 -6.37 -12.10 -0.18
CA PRO A 92 -6.29 -10.94 0.69
C PRO A 92 -6.36 -11.31 2.18
N ASP A 93 -5.49 -12.21 2.62
CA ASP A 93 -5.37 -12.63 4.01
C ASP A 93 -5.07 -11.42 4.92
N PRO A 94 -5.86 -11.19 6.01
CA PRO A 94 -5.67 -10.03 6.89
C PRO A 94 -4.26 -9.92 7.46
N ARG A 95 -3.70 -11.02 7.94
CA ARG A 95 -2.34 -11.09 8.47
C ARG A 95 -1.32 -10.60 7.45
N LEU A 96 -1.42 -11.08 6.20
CA LEU A 96 -0.46 -10.75 5.14
C LEU A 96 -0.61 -9.31 4.66
N VAL A 97 -1.86 -8.83 4.55
CA VAL A 97 -2.16 -7.45 4.15
C VAL A 97 -1.64 -6.47 5.19
N PHE A 98 -2.09 -6.57 6.42
CA PHE A 98 -1.70 -5.62 7.49
C PHE A 98 -0.25 -5.79 7.92
N GLY A 99 0.29 -7.01 7.92
CA GLY A 99 1.70 -7.26 8.16
C GLY A 99 2.61 -6.64 7.08
N SER A 100 2.22 -6.70 5.80
CA SER A 100 2.95 -6.02 4.72
C SER A 100 2.97 -4.50 4.91
N LEU A 101 1.83 -3.91 5.26
CA LEU A 101 1.70 -2.48 5.53
C LEU A 101 2.52 -2.06 6.76
N ALA A 102 2.44 -2.83 7.85
CA ALA A 102 3.17 -2.56 9.08
C ALA A 102 4.70 -2.61 8.89
N ARG A 103 5.20 -3.56 8.08
CA ARG A 103 6.64 -3.61 7.76
C ARG A 103 7.10 -2.39 6.97
N THR A 104 6.29 -1.94 6.01
CA THR A 104 6.62 -0.74 5.22
C THR A 104 6.50 0.53 6.07
N TRP A 105 5.44 0.62 6.90
CA TRP A 105 5.28 1.71 7.86
C TRP A 105 6.50 1.85 8.77
N ARG A 106 6.93 0.75 9.42
CA ARG A 106 8.12 0.74 10.29
C ARG A 106 9.39 1.23 9.61
N ALA A 107 9.53 1.01 8.29
CA ALA A 107 10.72 1.39 7.55
C ALA A 107 10.79 2.91 7.26
N PHE A 108 9.67 3.63 7.31
CA PHE A 108 9.60 5.03 6.88
C PHE A 108 8.97 5.97 7.91
N ALA A 109 8.21 5.46 8.87
CA ALA A 109 7.58 6.28 9.90
C ALA A 109 8.60 6.84 10.90
N PRO A 110 8.32 8.01 11.51
CA PRO A 110 9.10 8.54 12.60
C PRO A 110 9.07 7.60 13.81
N PRO A 111 10.13 7.60 14.66
CA PRO A 111 10.30 6.65 15.75
C PRO A 111 9.10 6.55 16.72
N GLU A 112 8.45 7.65 16.99
CA GLU A 112 7.30 7.78 17.89
C GLU A 112 6.02 7.11 17.38
N LEU A 113 5.93 6.88 16.07
CA LEU A 113 4.78 6.23 15.42
C LEU A 113 5.07 4.77 14.99
N ILE A 114 6.21 4.22 15.39
CA ILE A 114 6.58 2.85 15.05
C ILE A 114 5.87 1.85 15.97
N PHE A 115 5.30 0.81 15.39
CA PHE A 115 4.82 -0.38 16.06
C PHE A 115 5.51 -1.64 15.52
N ASP A 116 5.51 -2.71 16.31
CA ASP A 116 6.12 -3.97 15.86
C ASP A 116 5.21 -4.64 14.79
N PRO A 117 5.71 -4.86 13.57
CA PRO A 117 4.93 -5.54 12.53
C PRO A 117 4.48 -6.95 12.92
N ARG A 118 5.21 -7.66 13.79
CA ARG A 118 4.84 -9.01 14.23
C ARG A 118 3.61 -8.98 15.11
N VAL A 119 3.48 -7.96 15.97
CA VAL A 119 2.31 -7.79 16.83
C VAL A 119 1.09 -7.46 15.97
N VAL A 120 1.25 -6.61 14.94
CA VAL A 120 0.18 -6.32 13.96
C VAL A 120 -0.23 -7.57 13.18
N GLU A 121 0.74 -8.37 12.74
CA GLU A 121 0.48 -9.64 12.03
C GLU A 121 -0.33 -10.61 12.89
N GLN A 122 0.09 -10.79 14.13
CA GLN A 122 -0.59 -11.66 15.08
C GLN A 122 -2.01 -11.18 15.37
N TYR A 123 -2.17 -9.90 15.69
CA TYR A 123 -3.50 -9.33 15.93
C TYR A 123 -4.43 -9.46 14.70
N ALA A 124 -3.90 -9.19 13.52
CA ALA A 124 -4.68 -9.33 12.28
C ALA A 124 -5.09 -10.78 12.01
N GLU A 125 -4.26 -11.76 12.37
CA GLU A 125 -4.58 -13.19 12.26
C GLU A 125 -5.67 -13.62 13.25
N GLU A 126 -5.61 -13.13 14.48
CA GLU A 126 -6.50 -13.54 15.58
C GLU A 126 -7.83 -12.78 15.59
N ALA A 127 -7.81 -11.48 15.27
CA ALA A 127 -8.95 -10.58 15.51
C ALA A 127 -9.56 -9.93 14.27
N VAL A 128 -9.02 -10.15 13.07
CA VAL A 128 -9.54 -9.52 11.84
C VAL A 128 -10.13 -10.56 10.91
N ALA A 129 -11.42 -10.42 10.61
CA ALA A 129 -12.13 -11.26 9.66
C ALA A 129 -12.34 -10.54 8.32
N ILE A 130 -12.36 -11.30 7.23
CA ILE A 130 -12.89 -10.81 5.95
C ILE A 130 -14.41 -10.83 6.06
N GLN A 131 -15.03 -9.65 6.00
CA GLN A 131 -16.48 -9.53 6.05
C GLN A 131 -17.13 -9.59 4.67
N ARG A 132 -16.44 -9.02 3.65
CA ARG A 132 -16.99 -8.94 2.28
C ARG A 132 -15.90 -8.96 1.23
N LEU A 133 -16.18 -9.66 0.14
CA LEU A 133 -15.38 -9.69 -1.07
C LEU A 133 -16.23 -9.21 -2.24
N GLU A 134 -15.73 -8.25 -3.03
CA GLU A 134 -16.43 -7.71 -4.20
C GLU A 134 -15.50 -7.70 -5.40
N GLY A 135 -15.88 -8.38 -6.46
CA GLY A 135 -15.11 -8.45 -7.70
C GLY A 135 -13.70 -9.03 -7.50
N LEU A 136 -13.54 -9.96 -6.54
CA LEU A 136 -12.25 -10.60 -6.31
C LEU A 136 -11.94 -11.56 -7.45
N GLU A 137 -10.86 -11.28 -8.14
CA GLU A 137 -10.36 -12.11 -9.24
C GLU A 137 -8.84 -12.13 -9.25
N THR A 138 -8.25 -13.08 -9.94
CA THR A 138 -6.81 -13.10 -10.18
C THR A 138 -6.50 -12.45 -11.52
N ARG A 139 -5.47 -11.60 -11.54
CA ARG A 139 -4.93 -10.98 -12.75
C ARG A 139 -3.44 -11.21 -12.85
N MET A 140 -2.95 -11.19 -14.08
CA MET A 140 -1.52 -11.38 -14.37
C MET A 140 -0.90 -10.06 -14.80
N LEU A 141 0.28 -9.78 -14.27
CA LEU A 141 1.14 -8.67 -14.71
C LEU A 141 2.43 -9.24 -15.29
N HIS A 142 2.80 -8.80 -16.48
CA HIS A 142 3.99 -9.27 -17.18
C HIS A 142 5.19 -8.36 -16.90
N PHE A 143 6.26 -8.95 -16.36
CA PHE A 143 7.57 -8.31 -16.20
C PHE A 143 8.55 -8.97 -17.20
N GLY A 144 8.50 -8.53 -18.45
CA GLY A 144 9.22 -9.18 -19.52
C GLY A 144 8.79 -10.65 -19.67
N ARG A 145 9.71 -11.58 -19.46
CA ARG A 145 9.44 -13.04 -19.56
C ARG A 145 8.87 -13.67 -18.28
N HIS A 146 8.71 -12.91 -17.21
CA HIS A 146 8.28 -13.43 -15.91
C HIS A 146 6.89 -12.91 -15.54
N PRO A 147 5.82 -13.62 -15.85
CA PRO A 147 4.49 -13.24 -15.43
C PRO A 147 4.35 -13.39 -13.91
N GLN A 148 3.57 -12.50 -13.32
CA GLN A 148 3.26 -12.53 -11.90
C GLN A 148 1.75 -12.46 -11.73
N VAL A 149 1.18 -13.48 -11.06
CA VAL A 149 -0.24 -13.52 -10.72
C VAL A 149 -0.46 -12.82 -9.38
N GLY A 150 -1.57 -12.13 -9.25
CA GLY A 150 -2.05 -11.55 -8.00
C GLY A 150 -3.56 -11.36 -8.04
N PHE A 151 -4.16 -11.11 -6.88
CA PHE A 151 -5.57 -10.76 -6.79
C PHE A 151 -5.80 -9.25 -7.00
N VAL A 152 -6.98 -8.90 -7.48
CA VAL A 152 -7.57 -7.56 -7.53
C VAL A 152 -8.99 -7.63 -7.00
N GLY A 153 -9.57 -6.50 -6.63
CA GLY A 153 -10.95 -6.42 -6.14
C GLY A 153 -11.06 -5.56 -4.88
N ARG A 154 -12.26 -5.53 -4.29
CA ARG A 154 -12.52 -4.84 -3.02
C ARG A 154 -12.67 -5.86 -1.91
N VAL A 155 -12.04 -5.59 -0.79
CA VAL A 155 -12.11 -6.41 0.42
C VAL A 155 -12.50 -5.53 1.59
N THR A 156 -13.55 -5.90 2.31
CA THR A 156 -13.90 -5.28 3.58
C THR A 156 -13.50 -6.21 4.72
N TYR A 157 -12.62 -5.72 5.56
CA TYR A 157 -12.20 -6.36 6.80
C TYR A 157 -13.01 -5.83 7.96
N ARG A 158 -13.20 -6.65 8.97
CA ARG A 158 -13.82 -6.29 10.24
C ARG A 158 -12.95 -6.73 11.39
N VAL A 159 -12.62 -5.80 12.27
CA VAL A 159 -12.04 -6.14 13.57
C VAL A 159 -13.15 -6.73 14.45
N MET A 160 -12.97 -7.96 14.89
CA MET A 160 -13.95 -8.73 15.65
C MET A 160 -13.81 -8.53 17.15
N ASP A 161 -12.63 -8.06 17.57
CA ASP A 161 -12.32 -7.77 18.95
C ASP A 161 -13.23 -6.68 19.53
N LYS A 162 -13.68 -6.89 20.79
CA LYS A 162 -14.58 -5.99 21.53
C LYS A 162 -14.00 -5.53 22.86
N ASP A 163 -12.74 -5.87 23.12
CA ASP A 163 -12.06 -5.49 24.33
C ASP A 163 -11.83 -3.97 24.40
N GLU A 164 -11.51 -3.47 25.59
CA GLU A 164 -11.23 -2.03 25.81
C GLU A 164 -10.07 -1.52 24.94
N GLN A 165 -9.17 -2.39 24.53
CA GLN A 165 -8.04 -2.10 23.64
C GLN A 165 -8.42 -2.08 22.14
N ALA A 166 -9.58 -2.61 21.76
CA ALA A 166 -10.02 -2.69 20.38
C ALA A 166 -10.00 -1.35 19.62
N PRO A 167 -10.39 -0.19 20.21
CA PRO A 167 -10.30 1.09 19.54
C PRO A 167 -8.87 1.50 19.14
N VAL A 168 -7.85 1.09 19.88
CA VAL A 168 -6.43 1.34 19.53
C VAL A 168 -6.09 0.58 18.26
N TRP A 169 -6.53 -0.68 18.17
CA TRP A 169 -6.31 -1.51 17.00
C TRP A 169 -7.08 -1.03 15.76
N TRP A 170 -8.33 -0.54 15.95
CA TRP A 170 -9.08 0.05 14.83
C TRP A 170 -8.33 1.22 14.22
N ARG A 171 -7.79 2.12 15.06
CA ARG A 171 -6.99 3.26 14.61
C ARG A 171 -5.72 2.81 13.91
N THR A 172 -4.96 1.91 14.52
CA THR A 172 -3.73 1.38 13.94
C THR A 172 -3.96 0.76 12.55
N LEU A 173 -4.93 -0.14 12.44
CA LEU A 173 -5.23 -0.81 11.17
C LEU A 173 -5.82 0.14 10.12
N ASN A 174 -6.61 1.15 10.54
CA ASN A 174 -7.11 2.18 9.64
C ASN A 174 -6.01 3.12 9.16
N ALA A 175 -5.05 3.51 10.01
CA ALA A 175 -3.88 4.29 9.60
C ALA A 175 -3.05 3.52 8.55
N LEU A 176 -2.82 2.23 8.78
CA LEU A 176 -2.17 1.35 7.81
C LEU A 176 -2.96 1.24 6.49
N ALA A 177 -4.30 1.18 6.57
CA ALA A 177 -5.15 1.15 5.40
C ALA A 177 -5.07 2.46 4.58
N GLU A 178 -5.06 3.62 5.22
CA GLU A 178 -4.80 4.91 4.56
C GLU A 178 -3.40 4.96 3.93
N PHE A 179 -2.39 4.46 4.64
CA PHE A 179 -1.02 4.37 4.15
C PHE A 179 -0.86 3.49 2.91
N SER A 180 -1.75 2.50 2.72
CA SER A 180 -1.72 1.60 1.56
C SER A 180 -1.75 2.34 0.22
N PHE A 181 -2.39 3.51 0.18
CA PHE A 181 -2.41 4.38 -0.99
C PHE A 181 -1.00 4.80 -1.43
N TYR A 182 -0.12 5.04 -0.49
CA TYR A 182 1.26 5.50 -0.74
C TYR A 182 2.23 4.34 -0.92
N SER A 183 2.14 3.32 -0.06
CA SER A 183 3.11 2.21 -0.02
C SER A 183 2.81 1.08 -1.00
N GLY A 184 1.53 0.92 -1.36
CA GLY A 184 1.03 -0.34 -1.92
C GLY A 184 1.05 -1.47 -0.89
N VAL A 185 0.62 -2.67 -1.30
CA VAL A 185 0.50 -3.86 -0.45
C VAL A 185 1.18 -5.06 -1.11
N GLY A 186 2.00 -5.80 -0.36
CA GLY A 186 2.55 -7.08 -0.77
C GLY A 186 3.84 -6.99 -1.59
N TYR A 187 3.96 -7.88 -2.56
CA TYR A 187 5.18 -8.11 -3.33
C TYR A 187 5.29 -7.20 -4.56
N LYS A 188 6.50 -6.71 -4.87
CA LYS A 188 6.82 -5.86 -6.04
C LYS A 188 5.99 -4.56 -6.14
N THR A 189 5.68 -3.92 -5.02
CA THR A 189 4.96 -2.64 -5.00
C THR A 189 5.68 -1.54 -5.77
N THR A 190 7.02 -1.52 -5.74
CA THR A 190 7.86 -0.60 -6.51
C THR A 190 7.86 -0.87 -8.03
N MET A 191 7.30 -1.99 -8.45
CA MET A 191 7.18 -2.38 -9.86
C MET A 191 5.72 -2.32 -10.37
N GLY A 192 4.81 -1.72 -9.59
CA GLY A 192 3.42 -1.50 -9.99
C GLY A 192 2.42 -2.57 -9.55
N MET A 193 2.85 -3.61 -8.83
CA MET A 193 1.95 -4.53 -8.11
C MET A 193 1.42 -3.88 -6.83
N GLY A 194 0.32 -4.41 -6.29
CA GLY A 194 -0.18 -4.04 -4.98
C GLY A 194 -0.70 -2.62 -4.85
N GLN A 195 -1.06 -1.94 -5.94
CA GLN A 195 -1.68 -0.62 -5.86
C GLN A 195 -3.02 -0.73 -5.14
N CYS A 196 -3.12 -0.10 -3.99
CA CYS A 196 -4.25 -0.22 -3.09
C CYS A 196 -4.69 1.15 -2.58
N ARG A 197 -5.95 1.26 -2.21
CA ARG A 197 -6.50 2.43 -1.51
C ARG A 197 -7.67 2.03 -0.63
N LYS A 198 -7.88 2.77 0.42
CA LYS A 198 -9.08 2.71 1.26
C LYS A 198 -10.28 3.36 0.59
#